data_b2e047ed9f8d1cf8c36a4538e0d32c02
#
_entry.id   b2e047ed9f8d1cf8c36a4538e0d32c02
#
_cell.length_a   1.000
_cell.length_b   1.000
_cell.length_c   1.000
_cell.angle_alpha   90.00
_cell.angle_beta   90.00
_cell.angle_gamma   90.00
#
_symmetry.space_group_name_H-M   'P 1'
#
loop_
_entity.id
_entity.type
_entity.pdbx_description
1 polymer ?
#
loop_
_entity_poly.entity_id
_entity_poly.type
_entity_poly.pdbx_seq_one_letter_code
_entity_poly.pdbx_strand_id
1 'polypeptide(L)'
;TNEAEVSGQDRSPSFLSSENDQEDDESDAESIASALSSMSLADMIAQFARPRSSQRDSDVQIVGNFLKTQFQTFQVIPTLIDMMLSYPWNNFLHNVVYDIIQQLFNSDIDVAINRKLIISVFKDAHLVEAILEGARRNRISSEDVRHIRLGYMGHLNLICLLYTSDAADDTPC
;
A
#
# COMPACT_ATOMS: atom_id res chain seq x y z
N THR A 1 -11.90 -34.96 -60.99
CA THR A 1 -11.54 -36.37 -60.77
C THR A 1 -10.57 -36.48 -59.59
N ASN A 2 -11.05 -37.14 -58.65
CA ASN A 2 -10.49 -37.92 -57.53
C ASN A 2 -10.77 -37.37 -56.15
N GLU A 3 -11.81 -37.96 -55.62
CA GLU A 3 -12.12 -38.10 -54.22
C GLU A 3 -11.06 -39.00 -53.55
N ALA A 4 -10.70 -38.66 -52.32
CA ALA A 4 -10.16 -39.61 -51.36
C ALA A 4 -10.61 -39.23 -49.92
N GLU A 5 -11.62 -39.92 -49.48
CA GLU A 5 -11.99 -40.04 -48.05
C GLU A 5 -10.82 -40.64 -47.28
N VAL A 6 -10.52 -40.02 -46.12
CA VAL A 6 -9.80 -40.72 -45.05
C VAL A 6 -10.50 -40.42 -43.71
N SER A 7 -11.16 -41.46 -43.27
CA SER A 7 -11.69 -41.61 -41.93
C SER A 7 -10.54 -41.54 -40.88
N GLY A 8 -10.58 -40.63 -39.95
CA GLY A 8 -9.63 -40.49 -38.86
C GLY A 8 -10.32 -40.59 -37.51
N GLN A 9 -10.08 -41.63 -36.88
CA GLN A 9 -10.41 -42.22 -35.62
C GLN A 9 -10.37 -41.22 -34.44
N ASP A 10 -11.51 -41.11 -33.81
CA ASP A 10 -11.75 -40.58 -32.47
C ASP A 10 -10.86 -41.32 -31.47
N ARG A 11 -9.94 -40.62 -30.79
CA ARG A 11 -9.22 -41.08 -29.62
C ARG A 11 -9.38 -40.04 -28.51
N SER A 12 -10.41 -40.24 -27.71
CA SER A 12 -10.53 -39.65 -26.38
C SER A 12 -9.46 -40.25 -25.48
N PRO A 13 -8.65 -39.45 -24.79
CA PRO A 13 -7.87 -39.95 -23.67
C PRO A 13 -8.79 -40.09 -22.45
N SER A 14 -8.92 -41.32 -21.99
CA SER A 14 -9.51 -41.68 -20.72
C SER A 14 -8.78 -40.95 -19.59
N PHE A 15 -9.48 -40.08 -18.90
CA PHE A 15 -9.09 -39.45 -17.67
C PHE A 15 -9.22 -40.48 -16.55
N LEU A 16 -8.09 -41.00 -16.12
CA LEU A 16 -8.00 -41.83 -14.91
C LEU A 16 -8.25 -40.96 -13.70
N SER A 17 -9.35 -41.18 -13.04
CA SER A 17 -9.70 -40.72 -11.72
C SER A 17 -8.61 -41.13 -10.74
N SER A 18 -7.90 -40.15 -10.21
CA SER A 18 -7.13 -40.26 -8.98
C SER A 18 -7.94 -39.60 -7.87
N GLU A 19 -8.88 -40.32 -7.32
CA GLU A 19 -9.52 -40.06 -6.03
C GLU A 19 -8.54 -40.53 -4.97
N ASN A 20 -7.71 -39.64 -4.41
CA ASN A 20 -7.11 -39.86 -3.08
C ASN A 20 -6.24 -38.68 -2.62
N ASP A 21 -6.78 -37.48 -2.46
CA ASP A 21 -6.09 -36.36 -1.79
C ASP A 21 -7.05 -35.37 -1.08
N GLN A 22 -8.19 -35.85 -0.56
CA GLN A 22 -9.20 -34.96 0.03
C GLN A 22 -9.55 -35.30 1.50
N GLU A 23 -8.82 -36.17 2.18
CA GLU A 23 -9.11 -36.53 3.58
C GLU A 23 -8.19 -35.87 4.63
N ASP A 24 -7.07 -35.24 4.23
CA ASP A 24 -6.14 -34.65 5.20
C ASP A 24 -6.46 -33.18 5.55
N ASP A 25 -7.21 -32.45 4.70
CA ASP A 25 -7.51 -31.02 4.89
C ASP A 25 -8.70 -30.78 5.85
N GLU A 26 -9.62 -31.72 5.96
CA GLU A 26 -10.81 -31.63 6.84
C GLU A 26 -10.47 -31.87 8.31
N SER A 27 -9.49 -32.73 8.59
CA SER A 27 -9.04 -33.03 9.94
C SER A 27 -8.29 -31.86 10.59
N ASP A 28 -7.55 -31.09 9.81
CA ASP A 28 -6.82 -29.93 10.30
C ASP A 28 -7.76 -28.75 10.57
N ALA A 29 -8.81 -28.59 9.75
CA ALA A 29 -9.81 -27.55 9.95
C ALA A 29 -10.67 -27.80 11.21
N GLU A 30 -11.07 -29.04 11.48
CA GLU A 30 -11.79 -29.38 12.71
C GLU A 30 -10.91 -29.27 13.97
N SER A 31 -9.63 -29.60 13.87
CA SER A 31 -8.66 -29.43 14.96
C SER A 31 -8.45 -27.95 15.30
N ILE A 32 -8.35 -27.08 14.30
CA ILE A 32 -8.22 -25.64 14.48
C ILE A 32 -9.51 -25.03 15.04
N ALA A 33 -10.67 -25.44 14.55
CA ALA A 33 -11.96 -24.97 15.03
C ALA A 33 -12.20 -25.38 16.49
N SER A 34 -11.83 -26.59 16.89
CA SER A 34 -11.89 -27.07 18.27
C SER A 34 -10.95 -26.31 19.19
N ALA A 35 -9.73 -26.01 18.73
CA ALA A 35 -8.77 -25.21 19.49
C ALA A 35 -9.25 -23.77 19.71
N LEU A 36 -9.85 -23.15 18.68
CA LEU A 36 -10.40 -21.79 18.76
C LEU A 36 -11.65 -21.73 19.64
N SER A 37 -12.49 -22.75 19.66
CA SER A 37 -13.71 -22.82 20.49
C SER A 37 -13.42 -22.95 21.98
N SER A 38 -12.24 -23.44 22.36
CA SER A 38 -11.83 -23.59 23.76
C SER A 38 -11.09 -22.38 24.32
N MET A 39 -10.71 -21.40 23.48
CA MET A 39 -9.99 -20.20 23.90
C MET A 39 -10.95 -19.10 24.35
N SER A 40 -10.69 -18.52 25.52
CA SER A 40 -11.44 -17.33 25.95
C SER A 40 -11.05 -16.12 25.09
N LEU A 41 -11.97 -15.16 24.97
CA LEU A 41 -11.69 -13.91 24.26
C LEU A 41 -10.45 -13.19 24.85
N ALA A 42 -10.24 -13.32 26.16
CA ALA A 42 -9.07 -12.78 26.85
C ALA A 42 -7.77 -13.47 26.40
N ASP A 43 -7.79 -14.79 26.19
CA ASP A 43 -6.64 -15.55 25.70
C ASP A 43 -6.33 -15.20 24.23
N MET A 44 -7.36 -15.02 23.40
CA MET A 44 -7.20 -14.52 22.03
C MET A 44 -6.54 -13.14 22.00
N ILE A 45 -7.05 -12.21 22.80
CA ILE A 45 -6.46 -10.85 22.88
C ILE A 45 -5.03 -10.91 23.42
N ALA A 46 -4.75 -11.76 24.42
CA ALA A 46 -3.40 -11.95 24.96
C ALA A 46 -2.44 -12.57 23.94
N GLN A 47 -2.92 -13.42 23.05
CA GLN A 47 -2.11 -14.01 21.97
C GLN A 47 -1.74 -12.99 20.88
N PHE A 48 -2.67 -12.06 20.56
CA PHE A 48 -2.38 -10.92 19.68
C PHE A 48 -1.55 -9.84 20.38
N ALA A 49 -1.69 -9.68 21.69
CA ALA A 49 -0.94 -8.73 22.50
C ALA A 49 0.44 -9.24 22.97
N ARG A 50 0.79 -10.51 22.71
CA ARG A 50 2.14 -11.00 23.01
C ARG A 50 3.16 -10.20 22.21
N PRO A 51 4.13 -9.56 22.86
CA PRO A 51 5.23 -8.94 22.16
C PRO A 51 5.93 -10.04 21.34
N ARG A 52 5.93 -9.87 20.02
CA ARG A 52 6.70 -10.74 19.11
C ARG A 52 8.13 -10.77 19.63
N SER A 53 8.68 -11.96 19.76
CA SER A 53 10.03 -12.17 20.31
C SER A 53 11.02 -11.16 19.69
N SER A 54 11.83 -10.55 20.53
CA SER A 54 12.82 -9.49 20.24
C SER A 54 13.66 -9.72 18.96
N GLN A 55 13.79 -10.95 18.53
CA GLN A 55 14.59 -11.35 17.37
C GLN A 55 13.84 -11.12 16.03
N ARG A 56 12.51 -11.34 16.00
CA ARG A 56 11.70 -11.04 14.81
C ARG A 56 11.53 -9.54 14.59
N ASP A 57 11.43 -8.78 15.68
CA ASP A 57 11.32 -7.32 15.59
C ASP A 57 12.62 -6.69 15.05
N SER A 58 13.80 -7.24 15.40
CA SER A 58 15.09 -6.79 14.85
C SER A 58 15.19 -7.05 13.35
N ASP A 59 14.77 -8.23 12.88
CA ASP A 59 14.83 -8.60 11.46
C ASP A 59 13.86 -7.78 10.62
N VAL A 60 12.64 -7.57 11.09
CA VAL A 60 11.64 -6.71 10.44
C VAL A 60 12.11 -5.26 10.41
N GLN A 61 12.74 -4.78 11.48
CA GLN A 61 13.28 -3.43 11.53
C GLN A 61 14.48 -3.26 10.58
N ILE A 62 15.31 -4.28 10.41
CA ILE A 62 16.41 -4.29 9.43
C ILE A 62 15.85 -4.19 8.00
N VAL A 63 14.86 -5.01 7.65
CA VAL A 63 14.23 -4.99 6.32
C VAL A 63 13.51 -3.66 6.07
N GLY A 64 12.79 -3.12 7.05
CA GLY A 64 12.12 -1.83 6.95
C GLY A 64 13.10 -0.68 6.74
N ASN A 65 14.21 -0.67 7.47
CA ASN A 65 15.25 0.36 7.31
C ASN A 65 15.97 0.24 5.97
N PHE A 66 16.21 -0.98 5.49
CA PHE A 66 16.75 -1.22 4.16
C PHE A 66 15.82 -0.64 3.08
N LEU A 67 14.51 -0.95 3.13
CA LEU A 67 13.52 -0.42 2.19
C LEU A 67 13.48 1.12 2.22
N LYS A 68 13.46 1.72 3.40
CA LYS A 68 13.50 3.18 3.57
C LYS A 68 14.75 3.80 2.97
N THR A 69 15.90 3.12 3.08
CA THR A 69 17.16 3.55 2.47
C THR A 69 17.06 3.51 0.94
N GLN A 70 16.41 2.48 0.37
CA GLN A 70 16.16 2.42 -1.08
C GLN A 70 15.25 3.55 -1.55
N PHE A 71 14.19 3.85 -0.78
CA PHE A 71 13.32 5.00 -1.09
C PHE A 71 14.09 6.31 -1.18
N GLN A 72 15.04 6.52 -0.26
CA GLN A 72 15.91 7.70 -0.28
C GLN A 72 16.88 7.67 -1.47
N THR A 73 17.53 6.54 -1.71
CA THR A 73 18.56 6.39 -2.75
C THR A 73 18.00 6.59 -4.15
N PHE A 74 16.82 6.04 -4.41
CA PHE A 74 16.16 6.10 -5.73
C PHE A 74 15.20 7.29 -5.89
N GLN A 75 15.18 8.20 -4.94
CA GLN A 75 14.31 9.40 -4.99
C GLN A 75 12.84 9.03 -5.26
N VAL A 76 12.34 7.99 -4.57
CA VAL A 76 11.00 7.44 -4.81
C VAL A 76 9.93 8.45 -4.46
N ILE A 77 10.09 9.20 -3.35
CA ILE A 77 9.09 10.18 -2.90
C ILE A 77 8.91 11.33 -3.92
N PRO A 78 9.96 11.99 -4.42
CA PRO A 78 9.83 12.96 -5.50
C PRO A 78 9.10 12.41 -6.72
N THR A 79 9.48 11.22 -7.16
CA THR A 79 8.86 10.56 -8.31
C THR A 79 7.37 10.31 -8.10
N LEU A 80 6.96 9.85 -6.91
CA LEU A 80 5.55 9.60 -6.58
C LEU A 80 4.71 10.88 -6.58
N ILE A 81 5.24 11.98 -6.07
CA ILE A 81 4.55 13.28 -6.06
C ILE A 81 4.39 13.81 -7.50
N ASP A 82 5.43 13.71 -8.32
CA ASP A 82 5.34 14.07 -9.73
C ASP A 82 4.32 13.21 -10.50
N MET A 83 4.28 11.91 -10.25
CA MET A 83 3.29 11.01 -10.83
C MET A 83 1.87 11.37 -10.39
N MET A 84 1.66 11.71 -9.12
CA MET A 84 0.36 12.13 -8.60
C MET A 84 -0.20 13.33 -9.38
N LEU A 85 0.64 14.35 -9.65
CA LEU A 85 0.25 15.53 -10.41
C LEU A 85 0.12 15.27 -11.90
N SER A 86 0.87 14.30 -12.44
CA SER A 86 0.87 13.95 -13.87
C SER A 86 -0.34 13.10 -14.27
N TYR A 87 -0.92 12.35 -13.33
CA TYR A 87 -2.06 11.46 -13.57
C TYR A 87 -3.30 11.88 -12.75
N PRO A 88 -3.95 13.00 -13.08
CA PRO A 88 -4.97 13.62 -12.22
C PRO A 88 -6.23 12.78 -12.00
N TRP A 89 -6.44 11.71 -12.75
CA TRP A 89 -7.62 10.85 -12.64
C TRP A 89 -7.32 9.46 -12.06
N ASN A 90 -6.07 9.20 -11.67
CA ASN A 90 -5.67 7.92 -11.10
C ASN A 90 -5.82 7.92 -9.56
N ASN A 91 -7.05 7.73 -9.09
CA ASN A 91 -7.36 7.72 -7.66
C ASN A 91 -6.60 6.62 -6.87
N PHE A 92 -6.31 5.49 -7.50
CA PHE A 92 -5.50 4.45 -6.85
C PHE A 92 -4.10 4.96 -6.52
N LEU A 93 -3.44 5.60 -7.48
CA LEU A 93 -2.14 6.22 -7.28
C LEU A 93 -2.21 7.30 -6.17
N HIS A 94 -3.25 8.14 -6.17
CA HIS A 94 -3.41 9.20 -5.18
C HIS A 94 -3.56 8.64 -3.76
N ASN A 95 -4.31 7.55 -3.58
CA ASN A 95 -4.42 6.85 -2.30
C ASN A 95 -3.07 6.33 -1.84
N VAL A 96 -2.33 5.63 -2.71
CA VAL A 96 -1.01 5.07 -2.37
C VAL A 96 -0.02 6.17 -1.98
N VAL A 97 0.02 7.28 -2.72
CA VAL A 97 0.90 8.41 -2.40
C VAL A 97 0.53 9.03 -1.04
N TYR A 98 -0.77 9.24 -0.81
CA TYR A 98 -1.26 9.74 0.48
C TYR A 98 -0.87 8.83 1.65
N ASP A 99 -1.09 7.51 1.51
CA ASP A 99 -0.78 6.53 2.55
C ASP A 99 0.72 6.51 2.87
N ILE A 100 1.57 6.59 1.86
CA ILE A 100 3.03 6.65 2.05
C ILE A 100 3.42 7.91 2.81
N ILE A 101 2.91 9.08 2.40
CA ILE A 101 3.20 10.36 3.06
C ILE A 101 2.69 10.34 4.51
N GLN A 102 1.47 9.84 4.74
CA GLN A 102 0.90 9.71 6.08
C GLN A 102 1.77 8.80 6.97
N GLN A 103 2.24 7.67 6.46
CA GLN A 103 3.12 6.78 7.22
C GLN A 103 4.48 7.42 7.52
N LEU A 104 4.99 8.27 6.63
CA LEU A 104 6.24 9.01 6.87
C LEU A 104 6.06 10.03 8.01
N PHE A 105 4.99 10.81 8.00
CA PHE A 105 4.72 11.79 9.06
C PHE A 105 4.40 11.14 10.41
N ASN A 106 3.72 9.98 10.42
CA ASN A 106 3.44 9.23 11.63
C ASN A 106 4.64 8.38 12.12
N SER A 107 5.77 8.40 11.41
CA SER A 107 6.94 7.62 11.80
C SER A 107 7.77 8.35 12.85
N ASP A 108 8.43 7.58 13.74
CA ASP A 108 9.30 8.12 14.75
C ASP A 108 10.46 8.92 14.13
N ILE A 109 10.48 10.23 14.39
CA ILE A 109 11.48 11.18 13.88
C ILE A 109 12.87 11.02 14.50
N ASP A 110 12.98 10.37 15.66
CA ASP A 110 14.25 10.11 16.31
C ASP A 110 15.06 9.08 15.53
N VAL A 111 14.40 8.25 14.75
CA VAL A 111 15.08 7.32 13.83
C VAL A 111 15.64 8.11 12.63
N ALA A 112 16.96 8.09 12.50
CA ALA A 112 17.69 8.90 11.53
C ALA A 112 17.22 8.74 10.07
N ILE A 113 16.80 7.53 9.65
CA ILE A 113 16.31 7.29 8.29
C ILE A 113 14.92 7.89 8.08
N ASN A 114 14.04 7.86 9.08
CA ASN A 114 12.73 8.48 9.00
C ASN A 114 12.85 10.00 8.82
N ARG A 115 13.71 10.62 9.64
CA ARG A 115 14.00 12.06 9.54
C ARG A 115 14.54 12.45 8.16
N LYS A 116 15.43 11.66 7.58
CA LYS A 116 15.94 11.90 6.22
C LYS A 116 14.83 11.83 5.18
N LEU A 117 13.92 10.87 5.29
CA LEU A 117 12.80 10.73 4.37
C LEU A 117 11.82 11.89 4.51
N ILE A 118 11.49 12.33 5.72
CA ILE A 118 10.63 13.49 5.95
C ILE A 118 11.28 14.76 5.36
N ILE A 119 12.56 14.97 5.57
CA ILE A 119 13.29 16.09 4.96
C ILE A 119 13.23 16.01 3.43
N SER A 120 13.38 14.82 2.84
CA SER A 120 13.30 14.60 1.40
C SER A 120 11.93 14.97 0.82
N VAL A 121 10.83 14.75 1.55
CA VAL A 121 9.49 15.17 1.14
C VAL A 121 9.43 16.68 0.89
N PHE A 122 10.04 17.47 1.76
CA PHE A 122 10.02 18.94 1.63
C PHE A 122 11.11 19.46 0.69
N LYS A 123 12.34 18.93 0.82
CA LYS A 123 13.52 19.46 0.14
C LYS A 123 13.69 18.94 -1.28
N ASP A 124 13.51 17.63 -1.48
CA ASP A 124 13.78 16.99 -2.76
C ASP A 124 12.51 16.87 -3.61
N ALA A 125 11.37 16.57 -2.97
CA ALA A 125 10.08 16.47 -3.65
C ALA A 125 9.30 17.78 -3.71
N HIS A 126 9.79 18.85 -3.08
CA HIS A 126 9.17 20.18 -3.10
C HIS A 126 7.68 20.14 -2.81
N LEU A 127 7.27 19.40 -1.73
CA LEU A 127 5.86 19.12 -1.44
C LEU A 127 4.99 20.37 -1.42
N VAL A 128 5.47 21.47 -0.84
CA VAL A 128 4.69 22.72 -0.73
C VAL A 128 4.44 23.28 -2.12
N GLU A 129 5.46 23.34 -2.96
CA GLU A 129 5.35 23.81 -4.35
C GLU A 129 4.45 22.89 -5.17
N ALA A 130 4.52 21.58 -4.95
CA ALA A 130 3.64 20.59 -5.60
C ALA A 130 2.16 20.81 -5.24
N ILE A 131 1.86 21.09 -3.95
CA ILE A 131 0.50 21.43 -3.50
C ILE A 131 0.00 22.72 -4.17
N LEU A 132 0.82 23.76 -4.20
CA LEU A 132 0.47 25.04 -4.83
C LEU A 132 0.26 24.87 -6.33
N GLU A 133 1.11 24.13 -7.00
CA GLU A 133 0.98 23.86 -8.44
C GLU A 133 -0.27 23.01 -8.73
N GLY A 134 -0.56 21.98 -7.91
CA GLY A 134 -1.78 21.21 -8.01
C GLY A 134 -3.04 22.09 -7.87
N ALA A 135 -3.05 22.99 -6.89
CA ALA A 135 -4.14 23.94 -6.69
C ALA A 135 -4.28 24.92 -7.88
N ARG A 136 -3.16 25.40 -8.43
CA ARG A 136 -3.14 26.27 -9.63
C ARG A 136 -3.73 25.54 -10.83
N ARG A 137 -3.29 24.31 -11.12
CA ARG A 137 -3.82 23.50 -12.23
C ARG A 137 -5.31 23.23 -12.06
N ASN A 138 -5.74 22.94 -10.83
CA ASN A 138 -7.15 22.72 -10.53
C ASN A 138 -7.99 23.99 -10.80
N ARG A 139 -7.49 25.18 -10.43
CA ARG A 139 -8.19 26.43 -10.70
C ARG A 139 -8.37 26.63 -12.21
N ILE A 140 -7.32 26.46 -13.00
CA ILE A 140 -7.39 26.56 -14.46
C ILE A 140 -8.40 25.57 -15.04
N SER A 141 -8.39 24.32 -14.58
CA SER A 141 -9.34 23.30 -15.02
C SER A 141 -10.78 23.61 -14.61
N SER A 142 -10.99 24.29 -13.48
CA SER A 142 -12.30 24.70 -12.99
C SER A 142 -12.86 25.92 -13.72
N GLU A 143 -12.00 26.77 -14.27
CA GLU A 143 -12.36 27.92 -15.09
C GLU A 143 -12.73 27.53 -16.54
N ASP A 144 -12.36 26.32 -16.98
CA ASP A 144 -12.74 25.76 -18.26
C ASP A 144 -14.27 25.46 -18.32
N VAL A 145 -14.82 25.36 -19.52
CA VAL A 145 -16.27 25.17 -19.82
C VAL A 145 -16.88 23.97 -19.06
N ARG A 146 -16.07 23.01 -18.67
CA ARG A 146 -16.53 21.79 -17.97
C ARG A 146 -16.58 21.90 -16.47
N HIS A 147 -15.97 22.91 -15.85
CA HIS A 147 -15.88 23.09 -14.38
C HIS A 147 -15.44 21.84 -13.60
N ILE A 148 -14.52 21.04 -14.15
CA ILE A 148 -14.14 19.75 -13.57
C ILE A 148 -12.99 19.95 -12.59
N ARG A 149 -13.21 19.54 -11.33
CA ARG A 149 -12.17 19.51 -10.31
C ARG A 149 -11.25 18.32 -10.54
N LEU A 150 -9.93 18.52 -10.49
CA LEU A 150 -8.94 17.49 -10.66
C LEU A 150 -8.99 16.45 -9.49
N GLY A 151 -8.87 15.17 -9.81
CA GLY A 151 -9.10 14.07 -8.87
C GLY A 151 -8.14 14.04 -7.69
N TYR A 152 -6.88 14.48 -7.85
CA TYR A 152 -5.90 14.51 -6.77
C TYR A 152 -6.19 15.58 -5.70
N MET A 153 -7.08 16.54 -5.94
CA MET A 153 -7.30 17.67 -5.02
C MET A 153 -7.75 17.26 -3.62
N GLY A 154 -8.52 16.17 -3.52
CA GLY A 154 -8.91 15.62 -2.21
C GLY A 154 -7.69 15.19 -1.40
N HIS A 155 -6.80 14.45 -2.03
CA HIS A 155 -5.59 13.93 -1.40
C HIS A 155 -4.58 15.03 -1.08
N LEU A 156 -4.41 16.02 -1.97
CA LEU A 156 -3.57 17.19 -1.66
C LEU A 156 -4.07 17.97 -0.45
N ASN A 157 -5.38 18.14 -0.30
CA ASN A 157 -5.95 18.78 0.88
C ASN A 157 -5.69 17.95 2.15
N LEU A 158 -5.82 16.61 2.10
CA LEU A 158 -5.52 15.74 3.22
C LEU A 158 -4.03 15.80 3.60
N ILE A 159 -3.13 15.80 2.62
CA ILE A 159 -1.68 15.96 2.84
C ILE A 159 -1.39 17.32 3.50
N CYS A 160 -2.04 18.39 3.03
CA CYS A 160 -1.90 19.71 3.63
C CYS A 160 -2.35 19.74 5.10
N LEU A 161 -3.45 19.05 5.43
CA LEU A 161 -3.94 18.93 6.79
C LEU A 161 -2.98 18.14 7.69
N LEU A 162 -2.38 17.05 7.21
CA LEU A 162 -1.36 16.31 7.96
C LEU A 162 -0.20 17.21 8.34
N TYR A 163 0.31 17.98 7.39
CA TYR A 163 1.41 18.90 7.62
C TYR A 163 1.07 20.03 8.59
N THR A 164 -0.16 20.56 8.54
CA THR A 164 -0.57 21.68 9.39
C THR A 164 -0.99 21.27 10.79
N SER A 165 -1.55 20.04 10.99
CA SER A 165 -1.93 19.55 12.30
C SER A 165 -0.70 19.22 13.16
N ASP A 166 0.33 18.67 12.58
CA ASP A 166 1.60 18.36 13.27
C ASP A 166 2.29 19.66 13.76
N ALA A 167 2.17 20.75 13.00
CA ALA A 167 2.69 22.04 13.40
C ALA A 167 1.89 22.74 14.52
N ALA A 168 0.65 22.32 14.78
CA ALA A 168 -0.21 22.91 15.81
C ALA A 168 0.02 22.30 17.20
N ASP A 169 0.49 21.06 17.29
CA ASP A 169 0.77 20.39 18.56
C ASP A 169 2.08 20.87 19.22
N ASP A 170 2.97 21.53 18.48
CA ASP A 170 4.24 22.08 18.99
C ASP A 170 4.13 23.48 19.62
N THR A 171 2.93 24.03 19.77
CA THR A 171 2.76 25.31 20.50
C THR A 171 2.64 25.05 22.00
N PRO A 172 3.67 25.35 22.82
CA PRO A 172 3.54 25.28 24.26
C PRO A 172 2.57 26.35 24.74
N CYS A 173 1.57 25.89 25.55
CA CYS A 173 0.68 26.80 26.32
C CYS A 173 1.45 27.54 27.38
#